data_32d292723ea795cee06e375e7faee3ce
#
_entry.id   32d292723ea795cee06e375e7faee3ce
#
_cell.length_a   1.000
_cell.length_b   1.000
_cell.length_c   1.000
_cell.angle_alpha   90.00
_cell.angle_beta   90.00
_cell.angle_gamma   90.00
#
_symmetry.space_group_name_H-M   'P 1'
#
loop_
_entity.id
_entity.type
_entity.pdbx_description
1 polymer ?
#
loop_
_entity_poly.entity_id
_entity_poly.type
_entity_poly.pdbx_seq_one_letter_code
_entity_poly.pdbx_strand_id
1 'polypeptide(L)'
;MGNQGERAQTNQPERKDSNVVWDFFCSVKLAVVIILVMVVACIIGTVIVQEKTLDEYTARYGYGLATFLRYTQLTNVFYSYWFSFLLVLLCANLICCTIKRWRNTFMQTGFILTHLSLILILLGGVIKFQMGVKGGVNVYEGKSVNYFLTQQLDRNGKLDYVKKDLPFSIALDDFILEKNEPKFQLVSFVKSSDRQKALEIKVGMKQRVPGSDYKVFIKDYIP
;
A
#
# COMPACT_ATOMS: atom_id res chain seq x y z
N MET A 1 -8.96 -50.47 -68.70
CA MET A 1 -7.85 -50.48 -67.76
C MET A 1 -7.42 -49.01 -67.54
N GLY A 2 -7.98 -48.36 -66.62
CA GLY A 2 -7.71 -46.99 -66.32
C GLY A 2 -7.57 -46.85 -64.82
N ASN A 3 -6.34 -46.64 -64.37
CA ASN A 3 -5.97 -46.45 -62.95
C ASN A 3 -6.16 -45.01 -62.60
N GLN A 4 -7.21 -44.69 -61.86
CA GLN A 4 -7.46 -43.39 -61.28
C GLN A 4 -6.73 -43.31 -59.91
N GLY A 5 -5.54 -42.70 -59.92
CA GLY A 5 -4.82 -42.37 -58.72
C GLY A 5 -5.53 -41.25 -58.00
N GLU A 6 -6.27 -41.60 -56.98
CA GLU A 6 -6.92 -40.69 -56.01
C GLU A 6 -5.84 -40.02 -55.17
N ARG A 7 -5.54 -38.76 -55.51
CA ARG A 7 -4.65 -37.91 -54.69
C ARG A 7 -5.42 -37.52 -53.42
N ALA A 8 -5.08 -38.18 -52.34
CA ALA A 8 -5.45 -37.75 -51.00
C ALA A 8 -4.89 -36.33 -50.76
N GLN A 9 -5.76 -35.35 -50.82
CA GLN A 9 -5.46 -33.99 -50.36
C GLN A 9 -5.34 -34.07 -48.83
N THR A 10 -4.12 -34.04 -48.32
CA THR A 10 -3.80 -33.83 -46.94
C THR A 10 -4.26 -32.41 -46.55
N ASN A 11 -5.41 -32.31 -45.94
CA ASN A 11 -5.86 -31.10 -45.23
C ASN A 11 -4.89 -30.81 -44.10
N GLN A 12 -3.85 -30.07 -44.40
CA GLN A 12 -3.07 -29.40 -43.32
C GLN A 12 -3.97 -28.37 -42.69
N PRO A 13 -4.14 -28.40 -41.35
CA PRO A 13 -4.88 -27.33 -40.66
C PRO A 13 -4.13 -26.02 -40.92
N GLU A 14 -4.81 -25.05 -41.52
CA GLU A 14 -4.33 -23.69 -41.67
C GLU A 14 -3.80 -23.20 -40.29
N ARG A 15 -2.50 -23.00 -40.23
CA ARG A 15 -1.84 -22.37 -39.10
C ARG A 15 -2.34 -20.93 -39.05
N LYS A 16 -3.41 -20.70 -38.26
CA LYS A 16 -3.91 -19.38 -37.97
C LYS A 16 -2.75 -18.60 -37.40
N ASP A 17 -2.21 -17.64 -38.15
CA ASP A 17 -1.15 -16.73 -37.71
C ASP A 17 -1.64 -15.99 -36.45
N SER A 18 -1.41 -16.61 -35.27
CA SER A 18 -1.68 -15.98 -34.01
C SER A 18 -0.63 -14.88 -33.84
N ASN A 19 -1.08 -13.64 -33.73
CA ASN A 19 -0.17 -12.53 -33.46
C ASN A 19 0.58 -12.84 -32.16
N VAL A 20 1.87 -13.08 -32.26
CA VAL A 20 2.76 -13.44 -31.16
C VAL A 20 2.62 -12.45 -30.00
N VAL A 21 2.45 -11.17 -30.33
CA VAL A 21 2.22 -10.08 -29.37
C VAL A 21 0.91 -10.28 -28.60
N TRP A 22 -0.18 -10.63 -29.31
CA TRP A 22 -1.47 -10.89 -28.67
C TRP A 22 -1.42 -12.06 -27.72
N ASP A 23 -0.79 -13.17 -28.14
CA ASP A 23 -0.65 -14.36 -27.31
C ASP A 23 0.24 -14.11 -26.09
N PHE A 24 1.26 -13.28 -26.21
CA PHE A 24 2.08 -12.83 -25.08
C PHE A 24 1.25 -12.06 -24.05
N PHE A 25 0.47 -11.05 -24.48
CA PHE A 25 -0.38 -10.29 -23.58
C PHE A 25 -1.54 -11.12 -23.00
N CYS A 26 -2.02 -12.15 -23.69
CA CYS A 26 -3.04 -13.06 -23.19
C CYS A 26 -2.47 -14.20 -22.31
N SER A 27 -1.19 -14.14 -21.95
CA SER A 27 -0.53 -15.19 -21.20
C SER A 27 -0.77 -15.09 -19.69
N VAL A 28 -1.28 -16.15 -19.08
CA VAL A 28 -1.38 -16.28 -17.62
C VAL A 28 0.00 -16.22 -16.95
N LYS A 29 1.04 -16.71 -17.63
CA LYS A 29 2.42 -16.65 -17.11
C LYS A 29 2.87 -15.20 -16.92
N LEU A 30 2.53 -14.32 -17.88
CA LEU A 30 2.82 -12.88 -17.78
C LEU A 30 2.10 -12.26 -16.57
N ALA A 31 0.82 -12.58 -16.37
CA ALA A 31 0.07 -12.12 -15.19
C ALA A 31 0.76 -12.51 -13.87
N VAL A 32 1.16 -13.78 -13.75
CA VAL A 32 1.84 -14.29 -12.55
C VAL A 32 3.15 -13.54 -12.30
N VAL A 33 3.96 -13.33 -13.35
CA VAL A 33 5.23 -12.60 -13.23
C VAL A 33 5.00 -11.16 -12.78
N ILE A 34 4.03 -10.45 -13.39
CA ILE A 34 3.71 -9.06 -12.99
C ILE A 34 3.26 -9.01 -11.54
N ILE A 35 2.38 -9.92 -11.11
CA ILE A 35 1.90 -10.00 -9.71
C ILE A 35 3.07 -10.26 -8.76
N LEU A 36 3.98 -11.18 -9.07
CA LEU A 36 5.14 -11.45 -8.23
C LEU A 36 6.05 -10.21 -8.10
N VAL A 37 6.31 -9.50 -9.20
CA VAL A 37 7.08 -8.25 -9.17
C VAL A 37 6.37 -7.21 -8.32
N MET A 38 5.05 -7.08 -8.44
CA MET A 38 4.26 -6.16 -7.61
C MET A 38 4.29 -6.54 -6.13
N VAL A 39 4.23 -7.83 -5.79
CA VAL A 39 4.35 -8.29 -4.39
C VAL A 39 5.71 -7.89 -3.81
N VAL A 40 6.81 -8.10 -4.55
CA VAL A 40 8.14 -7.67 -4.11
C VAL A 40 8.18 -6.14 -3.94
N ALA A 41 7.61 -5.39 -4.87
CA ALA A 41 7.52 -3.93 -4.76
C ALA A 41 6.73 -3.48 -3.53
N CYS A 42 5.61 -4.15 -3.23
CA CYS A 42 4.81 -3.88 -2.03
C CYS A 42 5.59 -4.19 -0.73
N ILE A 43 6.34 -5.30 -0.69
CA ILE A 43 7.21 -5.63 0.46
C ILE A 43 8.24 -4.52 0.67
N ILE A 44 8.93 -4.09 -0.38
CA ILE A 44 9.90 -2.98 -0.32
C ILE A 44 9.20 -1.70 0.17
N GLY A 45 8.02 -1.37 -0.38
CA GLY A 45 7.25 -0.19 -0.01
C GLY A 45 6.72 -0.19 1.43
N THR A 46 6.59 -1.35 2.07
CA THR A 46 6.21 -1.46 3.49
C THR A 46 7.42 -1.43 4.43
N VAL A 47 8.56 -1.97 4.02
CA VAL A 47 9.81 -1.96 4.83
C VAL A 47 10.43 -0.57 4.87
N ILE A 48 10.43 0.15 3.73
CA ILE A 48 10.93 1.51 3.67
C ILE A 48 9.81 2.47 4.09
N VAL A 49 10.10 3.31 5.09
CA VAL A 49 9.16 4.37 5.51
C VAL A 49 8.88 5.27 4.31
N GLN A 50 7.62 5.44 3.96
CA GLN A 50 7.19 6.20 2.78
C GLN A 50 6.94 7.68 3.11
N GLU A 51 7.03 8.55 2.08
CA GLU A 51 6.60 9.96 2.13
C GLU A 51 7.34 10.82 3.18
N LYS A 52 8.63 10.54 3.44
CA LYS A 52 9.47 11.33 4.35
C LYS A 52 10.36 12.32 3.60
N THR A 53 10.88 13.32 4.35
CA THR A 53 11.83 14.29 3.80
C THR A 53 13.19 13.66 3.51
N LEU A 54 13.98 14.29 2.63
CA LEU A 54 15.34 13.82 2.32
C LEU A 54 16.21 13.80 3.58
N ASP A 55 16.04 14.80 4.45
CA ASP A 55 16.82 14.91 5.68
C ASP A 55 16.54 13.77 6.65
N GLU A 56 15.27 13.35 6.77
CA GLU A 56 14.90 12.18 7.57
C GLU A 56 15.49 10.88 7.01
N TYR A 57 15.50 10.71 5.67
CA TYR A 57 16.14 9.55 5.04
C TYR A 57 17.65 9.59 5.21
N THR A 58 18.27 10.75 5.09
CA THR A 58 19.72 10.92 5.26
C THR A 58 20.15 10.63 6.69
N ALA A 59 19.37 11.08 7.67
CA ALA A 59 19.62 10.79 9.08
C ALA A 59 19.51 9.29 9.40
N ARG A 60 18.60 8.57 8.72
CA ARG A 60 18.33 7.15 9.00
C ARG A 60 19.23 6.19 8.22
N TYR A 61 19.49 6.47 6.95
CA TYR A 61 20.16 5.56 6.02
C TYR A 61 21.50 6.08 5.49
N GLY A 62 21.87 7.34 5.81
CA GLY A 62 23.03 8.01 5.25
C GLY A 62 22.75 8.60 3.86
N TYR A 63 23.57 9.60 3.46
CA TYR A 63 23.35 10.39 2.25
C TYR A 63 23.30 9.56 0.94
N GLY A 64 24.23 8.61 0.78
CA GLY A 64 24.32 7.80 -0.45
C GLY A 64 23.08 6.93 -0.68
N LEU A 65 22.64 6.19 0.37
CA LEU A 65 21.47 5.33 0.26
C LEU A 65 20.17 6.14 0.16
N ALA A 66 20.05 7.24 0.89
CA ALA A 66 18.89 8.14 0.80
C ALA A 66 18.71 8.69 -0.62
N THR A 67 19.81 9.12 -1.27
CA THR A 67 19.78 9.61 -2.65
C THR A 67 19.40 8.50 -3.65
N PHE A 68 19.96 7.30 -3.48
CA PHE A 68 19.59 6.14 -4.31
C PHE A 68 18.10 5.78 -4.19
N LEU A 69 17.57 5.69 -2.96
CA LEU A 69 16.17 5.40 -2.70
C LEU A 69 15.23 6.44 -3.35
N ARG A 70 15.63 7.71 -3.31
CA ARG A 70 14.88 8.80 -3.93
C ARG A 70 14.92 8.72 -5.46
N TYR A 71 16.10 8.48 -6.04
CA TYR A 71 16.26 8.37 -7.49
C TYR A 71 15.45 7.21 -8.07
N THR A 72 15.44 6.07 -7.40
CA THR A 72 14.65 4.89 -7.79
C THR A 72 13.17 4.99 -7.43
N GLN A 73 12.75 6.10 -6.80
CA GLN A 73 11.38 6.32 -6.30
C GLN A 73 10.92 5.27 -5.28
N LEU A 74 11.85 4.57 -4.61
CA LEU A 74 11.54 3.60 -3.56
C LEU A 74 11.04 4.26 -2.26
N THR A 75 11.24 5.58 -2.12
CA THR A 75 10.66 6.40 -1.05
C THR A 75 9.16 6.67 -1.25
N ASN A 76 8.64 6.37 -2.46
CA ASN A 76 7.26 6.64 -2.87
C ASN A 76 6.77 5.56 -3.84
N VAL A 77 6.97 4.28 -3.47
CA VAL A 77 6.72 3.12 -4.35
C VAL A 77 5.34 3.17 -4.97
N PHE A 78 4.31 3.40 -4.17
CA PHE A 78 2.91 3.38 -4.62
C PHE A 78 2.52 4.56 -5.52
N TYR A 79 3.35 5.63 -5.56
CA TYR A 79 3.19 6.79 -6.43
C TYR A 79 4.28 6.87 -7.50
N SER A 80 5.09 5.81 -7.67
CA SER A 80 6.13 5.76 -8.68
C SER A 80 5.55 5.49 -10.07
N TYR A 81 6.19 6.04 -11.11
CA TYR A 81 5.78 5.81 -12.50
C TYR A 81 5.92 4.34 -12.91
N TRP A 82 6.97 3.65 -12.43
CA TRP A 82 7.20 2.25 -12.77
C TRP A 82 6.15 1.32 -12.11
N PHE A 83 5.69 1.62 -10.90
CA PHE A 83 4.62 0.87 -10.26
C PHE A 83 3.28 1.09 -10.97
N SER A 84 2.98 2.34 -11.37
CA SER A 84 1.80 2.66 -12.18
C SER A 84 1.84 1.95 -13.53
N PHE A 85 3.01 1.88 -14.15
CA PHE A 85 3.18 1.11 -15.40
C PHE A 85 2.87 -0.38 -15.20
N LEU A 86 3.32 -1.01 -14.11
CA LEU A 86 2.98 -2.40 -13.79
C LEU A 86 1.47 -2.60 -13.60
N LEU A 87 0.79 -1.66 -12.96
CA LEU A 87 -0.67 -1.68 -12.80
C LEU A 87 -1.40 -1.63 -14.16
N VAL A 88 -0.98 -0.72 -15.04
CA VAL A 88 -1.54 -0.60 -16.40
C VAL A 88 -1.27 -1.86 -17.22
N LEU A 89 -0.05 -2.41 -17.12
CA LEU A 89 0.33 -3.64 -17.81
C LEU A 89 -0.51 -4.84 -17.32
N LEU A 90 -0.74 -4.94 -16.01
CA LEU A 90 -1.61 -5.97 -15.44
C LEU A 90 -3.05 -5.80 -15.92
N CYS A 91 -3.56 -4.57 -15.95
CA CYS A 91 -4.90 -4.27 -16.45
C CYS A 91 -5.05 -4.70 -17.92
N ALA A 92 -4.09 -4.34 -18.77
CA ALA A 92 -4.06 -4.74 -20.19
C ALA A 92 -4.03 -6.26 -20.33
N ASN A 93 -3.20 -6.97 -19.56
CA ASN A 93 -3.15 -8.43 -19.56
C ASN A 93 -4.48 -9.05 -19.14
N LEU A 94 -5.14 -8.54 -18.08
CA LEU A 94 -6.46 -9.02 -17.65
C LEU A 94 -7.52 -8.82 -18.72
N ILE A 95 -7.53 -7.68 -19.41
CA ILE A 95 -8.45 -7.38 -20.51
C ILE A 95 -8.22 -8.38 -21.64
N CYS A 96 -6.97 -8.56 -22.10
CA CYS A 96 -6.62 -9.48 -23.17
C CYS A 96 -7.00 -10.93 -22.82
N CYS A 97 -6.71 -11.37 -21.59
CA CYS A 97 -7.09 -12.70 -21.12
C CYS A 97 -8.61 -12.90 -21.07
N THR A 98 -9.35 -11.87 -20.65
CA THR A 98 -10.81 -11.91 -20.58
C THR A 98 -11.41 -12.01 -21.98
N ILE A 99 -10.95 -11.19 -22.93
CA ILE A 99 -11.40 -11.23 -24.33
C ILE A 99 -11.10 -12.58 -24.97
N LYS A 100 -9.86 -13.10 -24.80
CA LYS A 100 -9.45 -14.39 -25.39
C LYS A 100 -10.28 -15.55 -24.87
N ARG A 101 -10.70 -15.51 -23.60
CA ARG A 101 -11.48 -16.58 -22.95
C ARG A 101 -12.97 -16.33 -22.98
N TRP A 102 -13.41 -15.26 -23.61
CA TRP A 102 -14.84 -14.94 -23.70
C TRP A 102 -15.58 -16.03 -24.49
N ARG A 103 -16.37 -16.82 -23.80
CA ARG A 103 -17.35 -17.75 -24.39
C ARG A 103 -18.71 -17.44 -23.76
N ASN A 104 -19.72 -17.32 -24.57
CA ASN A 104 -21.07 -16.95 -24.12
C ASN A 104 -21.78 -18.17 -23.46
N THR A 105 -21.21 -18.64 -22.34
CA THR A 105 -21.74 -19.77 -21.58
C THR A 105 -22.01 -19.32 -20.14
N PHE A 106 -23.19 -19.66 -19.62
CA PHE A 106 -23.62 -19.27 -18.25
C PHE A 106 -22.58 -19.64 -17.17
N MET A 107 -21.88 -20.75 -17.31
CA MET A 107 -20.83 -21.18 -16.38
C MET A 107 -19.59 -20.24 -16.33
N GLN A 108 -19.44 -19.34 -17.28
CA GLN A 108 -18.30 -18.39 -17.32
C GLN A 108 -18.62 -17.02 -16.77
N THR A 109 -19.87 -16.76 -16.36
CA THR A 109 -20.29 -15.46 -15.82
C THR A 109 -19.47 -15.08 -14.58
N GLY A 110 -19.17 -16.04 -13.69
CA GLY A 110 -18.32 -15.81 -12.52
C GLY A 110 -16.90 -15.38 -12.89
N PHE A 111 -16.29 -16.03 -13.88
CA PHE A 111 -14.96 -15.67 -14.38
C PHE A 111 -14.94 -14.24 -14.94
N ILE A 112 -15.92 -13.88 -15.76
CA ILE A 112 -16.04 -12.54 -16.35
C ILE A 112 -16.26 -11.50 -15.27
N LEU A 113 -17.15 -11.77 -14.31
CA LEU A 113 -17.46 -10.85 -13.22
C LEU A 113 -16.24 -10.55 -12.34
N THR A 114 -15.48 -11.58 -11.96
CA THR A 114 -14.25 -11.42 -11.17
C THR A 114 -13.19 -10.63 -11.91
N HIS A 115 -12.96 -10.90 -13.20
CA HIS A 115 -11.99 -10.17 -14.01
C HIS A 115 -12.41 -8.72 -14.23
N LEU A 116 -13.68 -8.47 -14.50
CA LEU A 116 -14.22 -7.10 -14.64
C LEU A 116 -14.06 -6.31 -13.35
N SER A 117 -14.36 -6.93 -12.19
CA SER A 117 -14.18 -6.29 -10.88
C SER A 117 -12.73 -5.90 -10.62
N LEU A 118 -11.77 -6.80 -10.94
CA LEU A 118 -10.35 -6.52 -10.81
C LEU A 118 -9.92 -5.36 -11.73
N ILE A 119 -10.39 -5.34 -12.98
CA ILE A 119 -10.11 -4.25 -13.92
C ILE A 119 -10.63 -2.92 -13.37
N LEU A 120 -11.85 -2.89 -12.84
CA LEU A 120 -12.41 -1.67 -12.24
C LEU A 120 -11.61 -1.18 -11.03
N ILE A 121 -11.15 -2.09 -10.17
CA ILE A 121 -10.29 -1.75 -9.02
C ILE A 121 -8.95 -1.16 -9.50
N LEU A 122 -8.32 -1.77 -10.51
CA LEU A 122 -7.06 -1.29 -11.06
C LEU A 122 -7.21 0.08 -11.71
N LEU A 123 -8.28 0.28 -12.50
CA LEU A 123 -8.61 1.58 -13.10
C LEU A 123 -8.84 2.65 -12.03
N GLY A 124 -9.56 2.32 -10.95
CA GLY A 124 -9.73 3.21 -9.80
C GLY A 124 -8.39 3.60 -9.16
N GLY A 125 -7.45 2.66 -9.06
CA GLY A 125 -6.08 2.91 -8.59
C GLY A 125 -5.32 3.90 -9.49
N VAL A 126 -5.40 3.72 -10.81
CA VAL A 126 -4.77 4.62 -11.79
C VAL A 126 -5.39 6.02 -11.73
N ILE A 127 -6.71 6.13 -11.66
CA ILE A 127 -7.42 7.41 -11.53
C ILE A 127 -7.00 8.12 -10.25
N LYS A 128 -6.96 7.40 -9.11
CA LYS A 128 -6.49 7.95 -7.84
C LYS A 128 -5.06 8.46 -7.93
N PHE A 129 -4.17 7.76 -8.64
CA PHE A 129 -2.79 8.20 -8.85
C PHE A 129 -2.72 9.51 -9.64
N GLN A 130 -3.52 9.66 -10.70
CA GLN A 130 -3.49 10.83 -11.58
C GLN A 130 -4.24 12.04 -11.00
N MET A 131 -5.37 11.81 -10.36
CA MET A 131 -6.30 12.86 -9.93
C MET A 131 -6.40 13.01 -8.41
N GLY A 132 -5.84 12.07 -7.65
CA GLY A 132 -5.91 12.08 -6.20
C GLY A 132 -5.07 13.20 -5.59
N VAL A 133 -5.69 14.03 -4.78
CA VAL A 133 -4.99 15.03 -3.97
C VAL A 133 -5.08 14.61 -2.51
N LYS A 134 -3.93 14.55 -1.83
CA LYS A 134 -3.86 14.27 -0.40
C LYS A 134 -3.69 15.57 0.37
N GLY A 135 -4.36 15.69 1.50
CA GLY A 135 -4.19 16.81 2.40
C GLY A 135 -4.72 16.52 3.79
N GLY A 136 -4.35 17.37 4.74
CA GLY A 136 -4.82 17.34 6.12
C GLY A 136 -5.77 18.50 6.40
N VAL A 137 -6.75 18.24 7.25
CA VAL A 137 -7.68 19.25 7.76
C VAL A 137 -7.53 19.29 9.27
N ASN A 138 -7.30 20.49 9.83
CA ASN A 138 -7.33 20.71 11.27
C ASN A 138 -8.66 21.39 11.61
N VAL A 139 -9.54 20.66 12.26
CA VAL A 139 -10.84 21.18 12.71
C VAL A 139 -10.81 21.27 14.23
N TYR A 140 -11.14 22.44 14.78
CA TYR A 140 -11.30 22.62 16.22
C TYR A 140 -12.76 22.40 16.61
N GLU A 141 -12.98 21.95 17.83
CA GLU A 141 -14.31 21.75 18.39
C GLU A 141 -15.16 23.04 18.32
N GLY A 142 -16.41 22.90 17.91
CA GLY A 142 -17.35 24.00 17.66
C GLY A 142 -17.04 24.84 16.41
N LYS A 143 -16.09 24.45 15.55
CA LYS A 143 -15.73 25.18 14.33
C LYS A 143 -15.98 24.37 13.07
N SER A 144 -16.19 25.10 11.98
CA SER A 144 -16.31 24.52 10.63
C SER A 144 -15.20 25.03 9.72
N VAL A 145 -14.72 24.17 8.82
CA VAL A 145 -13.65 24.46 7.87
C VAL A 145 -14.07 23.96 6.50
N ASN A 146 -13.87 24.77 5.46
CA ASN A 146 -14.17 24.43 4.07
C ASN A 146 -12.91 24.30 3.19
N TYR A 147 -11.74 24.05 3.78
CA TYR A 147 -10.48 23.91 3.08
C TYR A 147 -9.63 22.80 3.68
N PHE A 148 -8.68 22.31 2.90
CA PHE A 148 -7.64 21.40 3.38
C PHE A 148 -6.26 21.91 2.97
N LEU A 149 -5.26 21.49 3.72
CA LEU A 149 -3.86 21.82 3.47
C LEU A 149 -3.21 20.64 2.76
N THR A 150 -2.68 20.87 1.57
CA THR A 150 -1.91 19.89 0.82
C THR A 150 -0.43 20.29 0.79
N GLN A 151 0.45 19.29 0.90
CA GLN A 151 1.88 19.52 0.78
C GLN A 151 2.26 19.55 -0.70
N GLN A 152 2.91 20.62 -1.12
CA GLN A 152 3.53 20.73 -2.44
C GLN A 152 5.01 21.05 -2.27
N LEU A 153 5.84 20.47 -3.14
CA LEU A 153 7.24 20.88 -3.24
C LEU A 153 7.30 22.21 -4.05
N ASP A 154 7.86 23.24 -3.43
CA ASP A 154 8.24 24.45 -4.16
C ASP A 154 9.38 24.16 -5.15
N ARG A 155 9.61 25.07 -6.10
CA ARG A 155 10.69 25.00 -7.10
C ARG A 155 12.07 24.76 -6.49
N ASN A 156 12.27 25.15 -5.24
CA ASN A 156 13.49 24.96 -4.47
C ASN A 156 13.55 23.61 -3.72
N GLY A 157 12.56 22.72 -3.89
CA GLY A 157 12.48 21.43 -3.19
C GLY A 157 12.06 21.52 -1.71
N LYS A 158 11.58 22.68 -1.27
CA LYS A 158 11.04 22.89 0.08
C LYS A 158 9.56 22.51 0.09
N LEU A 159 9.14 21.81 1.15
CA LEU A 159 7.73 21.50 1.38
C LEU A 159 6.99 22.77 1.78
N ASP A 160 6.00 23.13 1.00
CA ASP A 160 5.06 24.22 1.30
C ASP A 160 3.65 23.67 1.45
N TYR A 161 2.84 24.33 2.31
CA TYR A 161 1.46 23.97 2.55
C TYR A 161 0.54 24.88 1.76
N VAL A 162 -0.10 24.33 0.74
CA VAL A 162 -1.05 25.05 -0.09
C VAL A 162 -2.46 24.76 0.37
N LYS A 163 -3.23 25.82 0.60
CA LYS A 163 -4.65 25.76 0.95
C LYS A 163 -5.47 25.48 -0.30
N LYS A 164 -6.32 24.43 -0.25
CA LYS A 164 -7.30 24.13 -1.30
C LYS A 164 -8.69 24.12 -0.71
N ASP A 165 -9.61 24.80 -1.37
CA ASP A 165 -11.00 24.89 -0.94
C ASP A 165 -11.77 23.60 -1.26
N LEU A 166 -12.66 23.21 -0.35
CA LEU A 166 -13.60 22.12 -0.50
C LEU A 166 -14.97 22.67 -0.92
N PRO A 167 -15.72 21.94 -1.78
CA PRO A 167 -17.08 22.34 -2.16
C PRO A 167 -18.11 22.12 -1.04
N PHE A 168 -17.66 21.70 0.13
CA PHE A 168 -18.46 21.46 1.33
C PHE A 168 -17.66 21.93 2.57
N SER A 169 -18.32 22.08 3.72
CA SER A 169 -17.68 22.39 5.00
C SER A 169 -17.74 21.18 5.93
N ILE A 170 -16.65 20.99 6.69
CA ILE A 170 -16.53 19.98 7.73
C ILE A 170 -16.67 20.71 9.07
N ALA A 171 -17.70 20.39 9.83
CA ALA A 171 -17.90 20.88 11.19
C ALA A 171 -17.58 19.79 12.21
N LEU A 172 -16.94 20.16 13.31
CA LEU A 172 -16.68 19.29 14.45
C LEU A 172 -17.49 19.82 15.63
N ASP A 173 -18.57 19.13 16.00
CA ASP A 173 -19.44 19.55 17.08
C ASP A 173 -18.84 19.21 18.44
N ASP A 174 -18.35 17.99 18.61
CA ASP A 174 -17.77 17.51 19.87
C ASP A 174 -16.64 16.51 19.60
N PHE A 175 -15.62 16.52 20.45
CA PHE A 175 -14.48 15.60 20.38
C PHE A 175 -14.32 14.84 21.70
N ILE A 176 -14.82 13.62 21.73
CA ILE A 176 -14.78 12.77 22.92
C ILE A 176 -13.52 11.90 22.87
N LEU A 177 -12.61 12.15 23.80
CA LEU A 177 -11.42 11.32 23.98
C LEU A 177 -11.68 10.27 25.07
N GLU A 178 -11.91 9.03 24.69
CA GLU A 178 -11.91 7.91 25.63
C GLU A 178 -10.47 7.64 26.10
N LYS A 179 -10.17 7.99 27.35
CA LYS A 179 -8.89 7.69 27.97
C LYS A 179 -8.94 6.29 28.58
N ASN A 180 -8.02 5.42 28.18
CA ASN A 180 -7.80 4.18 28.89
C ASN A 180 -7.29 4.45 30.31
N GLU A 181 -7.62 3.57 31.25
CA GLU A 181 -7.05 3.66 32.60
C GLU A 181 -5.52 3.67 32.53
N PRO A 182 -4.86 4.56 33.31
CA PRO A 182 -3.41 4.67 33.29
C PRO A 182 -2.77 3.34 33.76
N LYS A 183 -1.88 2.78 32.93
CA LYS A 183 -1.09 1.62 33.30
C LYS A 183 0.27 2.09 33.81
N PHE A 184 0.60 1.70 35.03
CA PHE A 184 1.88 2.05 35.64
C PHE A 184 2.85 0.88 35.50
N GLN A 185 4.06 1.20 35.05
CA GLN A 185 5.17 0.23 35.00
C GLN A 185 6.32 0.72 35.87
N LEU A 186 6.75 -0.10 36.80
CA LEU A 186 7.98 0.11 37.55
C LEU A 186 9.12 -0.57 36.81
N VAL A 187 10.10 0.19 36.40
CA VAL A 187 11.34 -0.36 35.83
C VAL A 187 12.38 -0.42 36.92
N SER A 188 12.79 -1.62 37.35
CA SER A 188 13.86 -1.82 38.32
C SER A 188 15.19 -2.04 37.60
N PHE A 189 16.20 -1.23 37.99
CA PHE A 189 17.59 -1.40 37.54
C PHE A 189 18.36 -2.15 38.60
N VAL A 190 18.84 -3.36 38.30
CA VAL A 190 19.73 -4.10 39.21
C VAL A 190 21.16 -3.74 38.85
N LYS A 191 21.88 -3.10 39.79
CA LYS A 191 23.22 -2.54 39.63
C LYS A 191 24.30 -3.55 39.18
N SER A 192 24.04 -4.85 39.29
CA SER A 192 24.99 -5.92 38.90
C SER A 192 24.65 -6.66 37.60
N SER A 193 23.53 -6.32 36.96
CA SER A 193 23.07 -6.99 35.76
C SER A 193 22.38 -5.97 34.85
N ASP A 194 22.79 -5.89 33.61
CA ASP A 194 22.22 -4.99 32.58
C ASP A 194 20.77 -5.38 32.15
N ARG A 195 20.09 -6.13 33.01
CA ARG A 195 18.73 -6.60 32.78
C ARG A 195 17.73 -5.70 33.47
N GLN A 196 16.97 -4.97 32.66
CA GLN A 196 15.78 -4.23 33.08
C GLN A 196 14.63 -5.23 33.30
N LYS A 197 13.99 -5.18 34.46
CA LYS A 197 12.74 -5.90 34.71
C LYS A 197 11.61 -4.88 34.88
N ALA A 198 10.65 -4.92 33.99
CA ALA A 198 9.43 -4.13 34.08
C ALA A 198 8.37 -4.91 34.86
N LEU A 199 7.76 -4.30 35.84
CA LEU A 199 6.64 -4.82 36.62
C LEU A 199 5.44 -3.90 36.41
N GLU A 200 4.32 -4.43 35.95
CA GLU A 200 3.07 -3.68 35.88
C GLU A 200 2.47 -3.55 37.28
N ILE A 201 2.25 -2.30 37.73
CA ILE A 201 1.76 -2.02 39.08
C ILE A 201 0.32 -1.52 39.00
N LYS A 202 -0.54 -2.09 39.83
CA LYS A 202 -1.91 -1.61 40.03
C LYS A 202 -1.99 -0.68 41.25
N VAL A 203 -2.71 0.44 41.09
CA VAL A 203 -2.98 1.37 42.19
C VAL A 203 -3.74 0.62 43.32
N GLY A 204 -3.38 0.88 44.57
CA GLY A 204 -3.98 0.24 45.73
C GLY A 204 -3.46 -1.16 46.08
N MET A 205 -2.55 -1.74 45.31
CA MET A 205 -1.96 -3.06 45.60
C MET A 205 -0.49 -2.98 45.98
N LYS A 206 -0.10 -3.71 47.02
CA LYS A 206 1.31 -3.90 47.37
C LYS A 206 1.91 -4.99 46.50
N GLN A 207 2.92 -4.66 45.73
CA GLN A 207 3.62 -5.62 44.85
C GLN A 207 5.09 -5.69 45.18
N ARG A 208 5.68 -6.91 45.11
CA ARG A 208 7.11 -7.13 45.38
C ARG A 208 7.91 -6.75 44.13
N VAL A 209 8.98 -5.98 44.31
CA VAL A 209 9.89 -5.61 43.22
C VAL A 209 10.71 -6.82 42.82
N PRO A 210 10.73 -7.25 41.54
CA PRO A 210 11.50 -8.42 41.12
C PRO A 210 12.99 -8.22 41.37
N GLY A 211 13.60 -9.17 42.11
CA GLY A 211 15.03 -9.12 42.42
C GLY A 211 15.40 -8.33 43.68
N SER A 212 14.43 -7.91 44.48
CA SER A 212 14.64 -7.21 45.75
C SER A 212 13.62 -7.66 46.81
N ASP A 213 13.93 -7.38 48.08
CA ASP A 213 13.00 -7.62 49.20
C ASP A 213 12.04 -6.49 49.46
N TYR A 214 12.10 -5.46 48.63
CA TYR A 214 11.23 -4.27 48.74
C TYR A 214 9.85 -4.52 48.12
N LYS A 215 8.84 -3.94 48.79
CA LYS A 215 7.46 -3.92 48.30
C LYS A 215 7.10 -2.47 47.95
N VAL A 216 6.54 -2.27 46.76
CA VAL A 216 6.05 -0.95 46.29
C VAL A 216 4.54 -0.91 46.40
N PHE A 217 4.04 0.22 46.85
CA PHE A 217 2.60 0.53 46.96
C PHE A 217 2.34 1.90 46.38
N ILE A 218 1.51 1.98 45.34
CA ILE A 218 1.02 3.23 44.80
C ILE A 218 -0.30 3.53 45.53
N LYS A 219 -0.30 4.59 46.34
CA LYS A 219 -1.46 4.98 47.15
C LYS A 219 -2.52 5.68 46.30
N ASP A 220 -2.07 6.58 45.45
CA ASP A 220 -2.95 7.39 44.62
C ASP A 220 -2.19 7.91 43.38
N TYR A 221 -2.93 8.31 42.38
CA TYR A 221 -2.41 8.96 41.19
C TYR A 221 -3.11 10.31 41.00
N ILE A 222 -2.32 11.34 40.93
CA ILE A 222 -2.78 12.71 40.61
C ILE A 222 -2.44 12.92 39.12
N PRO A 223 -3.45 13.06 38.22
CA PRO A 223 -3.26 13.24 36.80
C PRO A 223 -2.62 14.58 36.43
#